data_9bf27a4130c300b346f113cceb1f8a1b
#
_entry.id   9bf27a4130c300b346f113cceb1f8a1b
#
_cell.length_a   1.000
_cell.length_b   1.000
_cell.length_c   1.000
_cell.angle_alpha   90.00
_cell.angle_beta   90.00
_cell.angle_gamma   90.00
#
_symmetry.space_group_name_H-M   'P 1'
#
loop_
_entity.id
_entity.type
_entity.pdbx_description
1 polymer ?
#
loop_
_entity_poly.entity_id
_entity_poly.type
_entity_poly.pdbx_seq_one_letter_code
_entity_poly.pdbx_strand_id
1 'polypeptide(L)'
;MIVTRTYFQNNIPESLFEAARIDGSSEFGIFFKIVLPLSAPIIAVITLYYAVSHWSSYFSAMIYITDVDLHPLQVILRKILIMNETAFDTALESGSAESIKNAARQAHLALTMKYSLVFIASAPMLIMYPFVQKFFVKGIMVGSLKG
;
A
#
# COMPACT_ATOMS: atom_id res chain seq x y z
N MET A 1 14.35 7.23 6.64
CA MET A 1 15.80 7.50 6.43
C MET A 1 16.72 6.50 7.12
N ILE A 2 16.43 6.03 8.34
CA ILE A 2 17.31 5.05 9.04
C ILE A 2 17.49 3.76 8.23
N VAL A 3 16.42 3.16 7.76
CA VAL A 3 16.45 1.89 7.00
C VAL A 3 17.33 1.99 5.74
N THR A 4 17.22 3.09 5.01
CA THR A 4 18.03 3.33 3.81
C THR A 4 19.52 3.42 4.14
N ARG A 5 19.86 4.17 5.18
CA ARG A 5 21.24 4.32 5.63
C ARG A 5 21.84 2.98 6.05
N THR A 6 21.12 2.21 6.87
CA THR A 6 21.57 0.89 7.33
C THR A 6 21.75 -0.08 6.17
N TYR A 7 20.86 -0.03 5.18
CA TYR A 7 20.98 -0.84 3.97
C TYR A 7 22.28 -0.56 3.23
N PHE A 8 22.59 0.72 2.97
CA PHE A 8 23.82 1.10 2.26
C PHE A 8 25.07 0.72 3.03
N GLN A 9 25.09 0.95 4.33
CA GLN A 9 26.25 0.61 5.17
C GLN A 9 26.56 -0.88 5.20
N ASN A 10 25.51 -1.73 5.16
CA ASN A 10 25.70 -3.19 5.29
C ASN A 10 25.85 -3.91 3.95
N ASN A 11 25.29 -3.39 2.86
CA ASN A 11 25.20 -4.12 1.59
C ASN A 11 26.14 -3.58 0.49
N ILE A 12 26.68 -2.39 0.63
CA ILE A 12 27.61 -1.82 -0.35
C ILE A 12 28.97 -1.58 0.31
N PRO A 13 29.93 -2.45 0.08
CA PRO A 13 31.28 -2.30 0.67
C PRO A 13 32.01 -1.12 0.01
N GLU A 14 32.79 -0.41 0.82
CA GLU A 14 33.55 0.77 0.38
C GLU A 14 34.60 0.42 -0.69
N SER A 15 35.18 -0.78 -0.61
CA SER A 15 36.11 -1.31 -1.61
C SER A 15 35.53 -1.33 -3.06
N LEU A 16 34.22 -1.41 -3.22
CA LEU A 16 33.60 -1.36 -4.53
C LEU A 16 33.68 0.04 -5.16
N PHE A 17 33.59 1.08 -4.33
CA PHE A 17 33.75 2.47 -4.78
C PHE A 17 35.23 2.78 -5.11
N GLU A 18 36.14 2.25 -4.31
CA GLU A 18 37.58 2.41 -4.55
C GLU A 18 38.01 1.76 -5.87
N ALA A 19 37.57 0.52 -6.11
CA ALA A 19 37.81 -0.18 -7.37
C ALA A 19 37.27 0.59 -8.58
N ALA A 20 36.05 1.08 -8.50
CA ALA A 20 35.43 1.84 -9.59
C ALA A 20 36.16 3.17 -9.87
N ARG A 21 36.73 3.81 -8.84
CA ARG A 21 37.57 5.01 -9.02
C ARG A 21 38.88 4.70 -9.68
N ILE A 22 39.51 3.58 -9.32
CA ILE A 22 40.76 3.11 -9.97
C ILE A 22 40.50 2.82 -11.45
N ASP A 23 39.35 2.25 -11.78
CA ASP A 23 38.90 2.00 -13.17
C ASP A 23 38.53 3.29 -13.94
N GLY A 24 38.69 4.48 -13.33
CA GLY A 24 38.46 5.77 -13.96
C GLY A 24 36.98 6.13 -14.11
N SER A 25 36.09 5.47 -13.36
CA SER A 25 34.64 5.78 -13.40
C SER A 25 34.37 7.13 -12.75
N SER A 26 33.57 7.97 -13.40
CA SER A 26 33.09 9.22 -12.80
C SER A 26 32.08 8.94 -11.68
N GLU A 27 31.90 9.88 -10.73
CA GLU A 27 30.95 9.75 -9.63
C GLU A 27 29.51 9.46 -10.13
N PHE A 28 29.09 10.09 -11.23
CA PHE A 28 27.82 9.79 -11.88
C PHE A 28 27.79 8.37 -12.48
N GLY A 29 28.89 7.90 -13.04
CA GLY A 29 29.03 6.54 -13.55
C GLY A 29 28.87 5.51 -12.43
N ILE A 30 29.52 5.73 -11.30
CA ILE A 30 29.41 4.92 -10.08
C ILE A 30 27.95 4.89 -9.61
N PHE A 31 27.29 6.04 -9.54
CA PHE A 31 25.90 6.13 -9.09
C PHE A 31 24.96 5.31 -9.97
N PHE A 32 24.96 5.53 -11.28
CA PHE A 32 24.01 4.87 -12.19
C PHE A 32 24.33 3.41 -12.49
N LYS A 33 25.61 3.05 -12.55
CA LYS A 33 26.03 1.69 -12.94
C LYS A 33 26.20 0.74 -11.75
N ILE A 34 26.50 1.26 -10.56
CA ILE A 34 26.79 0.44 -9.38
C ILE A 34 25.75 0.66 -8.29
N VAL A 35 25.60 1.89 -7.80
CA VAL A 35 24.74 2.17 -6.63
C VAL A 35 23.28 1.93 -6.94
N LEU A 36 22.77 2.46 -8.03
CA LEU A 36 21.34 2.37 -8.37
C LEU A 36 20.88 0.91 -8.60
N PRO A 37 21.57 0.06 -9.36
CA PRO A 37 21.20 -1.35 -9.49
C PRO A 37 21.29 -2.14 -8.19
N LEU A 38 22.31 -1.90 -7.36
CA LEU A 38 22.44 -2.54 -6.04
C LEU A 38 21.40 -2.04 -5.05
N SER A 39 20.85 -0.85 -5.25
CA SER A 39 19.79 -0.26 -4.42
C SER A 39 18.39 -0.76 -4.76
N ALA A 40 18.21 -1.59 -5.78
CA ALA A 40 16.89 -2.05 -6.21
C ALA A 40 16.04 -2.64 -5.06
N PRO A 41 16.56 -3.45 -4.10
CA PRO A 41 15.77 -3.95 -2.99
C PRO A 41 15.26 -2.84 -2.06
N ILE A 42 16.11 -1.88 -1.70
CA ILE A 42 15.70 -0.80 -0.80
C ILE A 42 14.74 0.17 -1.48
N ILE A 43 14.91 0.42 -2.77
CA ILE A 43 13.99 1.24 -3.57
C ILE A 43 12.61 0.57 -3.59
N ALA A 44 12.54 -0.75 -3.79
CA ALA A 44 11.28 -1.50 -3.76
C ALA A 44 10.58 -1.41 -2.40
N VAL A 45 11.32 -1.51 -1.29
CA VAL A 45 10.79 -1.34 0.07
C VAL A 45 10.20 0.05 0.26
N ILE A 46 10.96 1.09 -0.08
CA ILE A 46 10.52 2.49 0.09
C ILE A 46 9.29 2.76 -0.78
N THR A 47 9.29 2.30 -2.03
CA THR A 47 8.16 2.45 -2.94
C THR A 47 6.91 1.78 -2.36
N LEU A 48 7.04 0.57 -1.80
CA LEU A 48 5.92 -0.11 -1.14
C LEU A 48 5.40 0.69 0.05
N TYR A 49 6.27 1.21 0.92
CA TYR A 49 5.87 2.04 2.05
C TYR A 49 5.07 3.27 1.62
N TYR A 50 5.56 3.99 0.61
CA TYR A 50 4.85 5.16 0.07
C TYR A 50 3.53 4.78 -0.60
N ALA A 51 3.50 3.68 -1.36
CA ALA A 51 2.28 3.20 -2.00
C ALA A 51 1.21 2.83 -0.98
N VAL A 52 1.58 2.08 0.08
CA VAL A 52 0.65 1.73 1.17
C VAL A 52 0.17 2.97 1.92
N SER A 53 1.08 3.90 2.23
CA SER A 53 0.75 5.15 2.91
C SER A 53 -0.25 5.99 2.12
N HIS A 54 -0.03 6.16 0.82
CA HIS A 54 -0.94 6.89 -0.07
C HIS A 54 -2.29 6.16 -0.23
N TRP A 55 -2.27 4.85 -0.37
CA TRP A 55 -3.48 4.05 -0.47
C TRP A 55 -4.33 4.14 0.80
N SER A 56 -3.68 4.23 1.96
CA SER A 56 -4.35 4.29 3.26
C SER A 56 -4.68 5.72 3.72
N SER A 57 -4.41 6.75 2.91
CA SER A 57 -4.60 8.17 3.28
C SER A 57 -6.06 8.66 3.25
N TYR A 58 -7.04 7.74 3.37
CA TYR A 58 -8.46 8.04 3.31
C TYR A 58 -8.92 9.01 4.42
N PHE A 59 -8.27 9.00 5.59
CA PHE A 59 -8.66 9.82 6.73
C PHE A 59 -8.46 11.32 6.43
N SER A 60 -7.32 11.69 5.87
CA SER A 60 -7.07 13.07 5.45
C SER A 60 -8.03 13.52 4.35
N ALA A 61 -8.31 12.65 3.38
CA ALA A 61 -9.27 12.94 2.32
C ALA A 61 -10.69 13.15 2.87
N MET A 62 -11.10 12.37 3.86
CA MET A 62 -12.40 12.49 4.51
C MET A 62 -12.59 13.83 5.24
N ILE A 63 -11.50 14.40 5.78
CA ILE A 63 -11.56 15.67 6.55
C ILE A 63 -11.45 16.87 5.63
N TYR A 64 -10.57 16.84 4.63
CA TYR A 64 -10.19 18.03 3.86
C TYR A 64 -10.84 18.12 2.48
N ILE A 65 -11.34 17.01 1.91
CA ILE A 65 -11.94 17.00 0.58
C ILE A 65 -13.46 17.04 0.73
N THR A 66 -14.07 18.15 0.31
CA THR A 66 -15.53 18.34 0.28
C THR A 66 -16.17 17.86 -1.01
N ASP A 67 -15.40 17.82 -2.09
CA ASP A 67 -15.86 17.37 -3.41
C ASP A 67 -15.92 15.84 -3.45
N VAL A 68 -17.12 15.31 -3.69
CA VAL A 68 -17.39 13.85 -3.68
C VAL A 68 -16.68 13.15 -4.83
N ASP A 69 -16.49 13.80 -5.96
CA ASP A 69 -15.84 13.23 -7.14
C ASP A 69 -14.33 13.00 -6.95
N LEU A 70 -13.74 13.68 -5.97
CA LEU A 70 -12.34 13.55 -5.61
C LEU A 70 -12.10 12.60 -4.43
N HIS A 71 -13.14 11.97 -3.90
CA HIS A 71 -13.01 11.06 -2.76
C HIS A 71 -12.26 9.77 -3.15
N PRO A 72 -11.25 9.36 -2.37
CA PRO A 72 -10.63 8.05 -2.52
C PRO A 72 -11.64 6.92 -2.35
N LEU A 73 -11.38 5.79 -3.01
CA LEU A 73 -12.24 4.61 -2.96
C LEU A 73 -12.64 4.21 -1.53
N GLN A 74 -11.72 4.27 -0.58
CA GLN A 74 -11.97 3.91 0.82
C GLN A 74 -13.01 4.81 1.49
N VAL A 75 -13.07 6.11 1.16
CA VAL A 75 -14.08 7.04 1.68
C VAL A 75 -15.46 6.67 1.14
N ILE A 76 -15.55 6.39 -0.15
CA ILE A 76 -16.79 5.99 -0.81
C ILE A 76 -17.31 4.66 -0.22
N LEU A 77 -16.42 3.67 -0.06
CA LEU A 77 -16.76 2.38 0.53
C LEU A 77 -17.30 2.51 1.96
N ARG A 78 -16.63 3.33 2.78
CA ARG A 78 -17.10 3.62 4.14
C ARG A 78 -18.46 4.29 4.15
N LYS A 79 -18.71 5.26 3.25
CA LYS A 79 -19.99 5.95 3.14
C LYS A 79 -21.12 4.97 2.80
N ILE A 80 -20.91 4.07 1.86
CA ILE A 80 -21.87 3.03 1.49
C ILE A 80 -22.19 2.12 2.68
N LEU A 81 -21.18 1.70 3.45
CA LEU A 81 -21.38 0.86 4.63
C LEU A 81 -22.24 1.56 5.70
N ILE A 82 -21.90 2.80 6.04
CA ILE A 82 -22.64 3.57 7.07
C ILE A 82 -24.07 3.83 6.62
N MET A 83 -24.30 4.21 5.37
CA MET A 83 -25.66 4.44 4.85
C MET A 83 -26.54 3.19 4.94
N ASN A 84 -26.00 2.00 4.73
CA ASN A 84 -26.76 0.77 4.84
C ASN A 84 -27.07 0.40 6.31
N GLU A 85 -26.15 0.67 7.25
CA GLU A 85 -26.40 0.47 8.68
C GLU A 85 -27.48 1.41 9.19
N THR A 86 -27.41 2.70 8.88
CA THR A 86 -28.43 3.68 9.32
C THR A 86 -29.81 3.43 8.70
N ALA A 87 -29.88 2.97 7.45
CA ALA A 87 -31.14 2.63 6.82
C ALA A 87 -31.85 1.44 7.49
N PHE A 88 -31.07 0.47 7.98
CA PHE A 88 -31.62 -0.67 8.75
C PHE A 88 -32.18 -0.24 10.10
N ASP A 89 -31.43 0.58 10.86
CA ASP A 89 -31.87 1.08 12.17
C ASP A 89 -33.16 1.92 12.05
N THR A 90 -33.24 2.82 11.07
CA THR A 90 -34.43 3.63 10.80
C THR A 90 -35.65 2.78 10.41
N ALA A 91 -35.43 1.70 9.69
CA ALA A 91 -36.53 0.80 9.31
C ALA A 91 -37.09 -0.01 10.51
N LEU A 92 -36.19 -0.38 11.45
CA LEU A 92 -36.64 -1.03 12.70
C LEU A 92 -37.47 -0.08 13.57
N GLU A 93 -37.14 1.21 13.62
CA GLU A 93 -37.91 2.21 14.35
C GLU A 93 -39.28 2.48 13.74
N SER A 94 -39.45 2.33 12.43
CA SER A 94 -40.70 2.55 11.75
C SER A 94 -41.80 1.52 12.05
N GLY A 95 -41.44 0.34 12.57
CA GLY A 95 -42.35 -0.70 13.09
C GLY A 95 -43.22 -1.40 12.06
N SER A 96 -43.16 -1.05 10.78
CA SER A 96 -43.99 -1.71 9.76
C SER A 96 -43.32 -3.00 9.26
N ALA A 97 -44.11 -4.08 9.17
CA ALA A 97 -43.60 -5.41 8.76
C ALA A 97 -42.94 -5.38 7.36
N GLU A 98 -43.45 -4.54 6.48
CA GLU A 98 -42.95 -4.42 5.11
C GLU A 98 -41.62 -3.62 5.07
N SER A 99 -41.50 -2.55 5.85
CA SER A 99 -40.23 -1.80 5.99
C SER A 99 -39.15 -2.65 6.64
N ILE A 100 -39.45 -3.43 7.66
CA ILE A 100 -38.55 -4.38 8.30
C ILE A 100 -38.05 -5.44 7.32
N LYS A 101 -38.93 -6.02 6.50
CA LYS A 101 -38.57 -7.02 5.49
C LYS A 101 -37.62 -6.43 4.41
N ASN A 102 -37.96 -5.24 3.94
CA ASN A 102 -37.10 -4.54 2.95
C ASN A 102 -35.76 -4.15 3.54
N ALA A 103 -35.72 -3.69 4.78
CA ALA A 103 -34.49 -3.36 5.49
C ALA A 103 -33.62 -4.60 5.76
N ALA A 104 -34.22 -5.73 6.13
CA ALA A 104 -33.49 -6.99 6.30
C ALA A 104 -32.87 -7.46 4.99
N ARG A 105 -33.55 -7.29 3.85
CA ARG A 105 -32.97 -7.58 2.53
C ARG A 105 -31.82 -6.64 2.19
N GLN A 106 -31.98 -5.36 2.47
CA GLN A 106 -30.89 -4.37 2.26
C GLN A 106 -29.71 -4.64 3.17
N ALA A 107 -29.92 -4.99 4.44
CA ALA A 107 -28.85 -5.36 5.38
C ALA A 107 -28.09 -6.60 4.90
N HIS A 108 -28.77 -7.62 4.38
CA HIS A 108 -28.13 -8.79 3.80
C HIS A 108 -27.29 -8.43 2.56
N LEU A 109 -27.79 -7.57 1.69
CA LEU A 109 -27.04 -7.05 0.55
C LEU A 109 -25.82 -6.23 1.01
N ALA A 110 -25.99 -5.39 2.04
CA ALA A 110 -24.90 -4.58 2.61
C ALA A 110 -23.78 -5.45 3.20
N LEU A 111 -24.13 -6.53 3.90
CA LEU A 111 -23.14 -7.51 4.39
C LEU A 111 -22.38 -8.17 3.25
N THR A 112 -23.07 -8.60 2.20
CA THR A 112 -22.42 -9.19 1.02
C THR A 112 -21.52 -8.17 0.32
N MET A 113 -21.98 -6.94 0.17
CA MET A 113 -21.18 -5.83 -0.37
C MET A 113 -19.96 -5.52 0.50
N LYS A 114 -20.08 -5.57 1.82
CA LYS A 114 -18.95 -5.33 2.75
C LYS A 114 -17.77 -6.23 2.43
N TYR A 115 -17.98 -7.53 2.28
CA TYR A 115 -16.89 -8.46 1.96
C TYR A 115 -16.30 -8.23 0.55
N SER A 116 -17.16 -7.97 -0.43
CA SER A 116 -16.73 -7.65 -1.79
C SER A 116 -15.89 -6.36 -1.82
N LEU A 117 -16.29 -5.34 -1.06
CA LEU A 117 -15.59 -4.07 -0.96
C LEU A 117 -14.22 -4.21 -0.28
N VAL A 118 -14.13 -5.03 0.79
CA VAL A 118 -12.85 -5.33 1.44
C VAL A 118 -11.90 -6.01 0.45
N PHE A 119 -12.41 -6.96 -0.34
CA PHE A 119 -11.61 -7.63 -1.36
C PHE A 119 -11.11 -6.65 -2.44
N ILE A 120 -12.00 -5.81 -2.98
CA ILE A 120 -11.66 -4.79 -3.99
C ILE A 120 -10.66 -3.79 -3.43
N ALA A 121 -10.85 -3.32 -2.19
CA ALA A 121 -9.94 -2.38 -1.54
C ALA A 121 -8.55 -2.99 -1.28
N SER A 122 -8.46 -4.30 -1.06
CA SER A 122 -7.20 -5.01 -0.84
C SER A 122 -6.51 -5.42 -2.15
N ALA A 123 -7.25 -5.54 -3.24
CA ALA A 123 -6.75 -6.06 -4.52
C ALA A 123 -5.49 -5.35 -5.04
N PRO A 124 -5.37 -4.01 -5.05
CA PRO A 124 -4.17 -3.33 -5.52
C PRO A 124 -2.93 -3.73 -4.73
N MET A 125 -3.06 -3.88 -3.40
CA MET A 125 -1.95 -4.28 -2.53
C MET A 125 -1.55 -5.74 -2.76
N LEU A 126 -2.54 -6.63 -2.92
CA LEU A 126 -2.30 -8.04 -3.22
C LEU A 126 -1.61 -8.21 -4.59
N ILE A 127 -1.97 -7.40 -5.58
CA ILE A 127 -1.34 -7.42 -6.90
C ILE A 127 0.10 -6.89 -6.84
N MET A 128 0.36 -5.86 -6.04
CA MET A 128 1.71 -5.30 -5.88
C MET A 128 2.67 -6.26 -5.15
N TYR A 129 2.17 -7.09 -4.25
CA TYR A 129 3.00 -7.97 -3.42
C TYR A 129 3.99 -8.85 -4.22
N PRO A 130 3.60 -9.64 -5.24
CA PRO A 130 4.52 -10.49 -5.99
C PRO A 130 5.61 -9.69 -6.74
N PHE A 131 5.32 -8.45 -7.14
CA PHE A 131 6.34 -7.60 -7.78
C PHE A 131 7.41 -7.17 -6.78
N VAL A 132 7.05 -6.90 -5.54
CA VAL A 132 7.97 -6.48 -4.49
C VAL A 132 8.71 -7.67 -3.89
N GLN A 133 8.04 -8.81 -3.71
CA GLN A 133 8.61 -10.04 -3.14
C GLN A 133 9.90 -10.49 -3.84
N LYS A 134 9.95 -10.41 -5.16
CA LYS A 134 11.16 -10.80 -5.94
C LYS A 134 12.41 -10.00 -5.56
N PHE A 135 12.25 -8.75 -5.12
CA PHE A 135 13.37 -7.90 -4.70
C PHE A 135 13.80 -8.22 -3.26
N PHE A 136 12.86 -8.61 -2.38
CA PHE A 136 13.17 -9.05 -1.03
C PHE A 136 14.00 -10.33 -1.02
N VAL A 137 13.62 -11.34 -1.80
CA VAL A 137 14.34 -12.61 -1.88
C VAL A 137 15.78 -12.40 -2.35
N LYS A 138 15.99 -11.54 -3.36
CA LYS A 138 17.34 -11.23 -3.85
C LYS A 138 18.18 -10.47 -2.82
N GLY A 139 17.57 -9.56 -2.06
CA GLY A 139 18.28 -8.77 -1.03
C GLY A 139 18.77 -9.61 0.16
N ILE A 140 18.00 -10.62 0.57
CA ILE A 140 18.36 -11.51 1.70
C ILE A 140 19.52 -12.43 1.31
N MET A 141 19.55 -12.93 0.07
CA MET A 141 20.62 -13.84 -0.38
C MET A 141 22.00 -13.18 -0.45
N VAL A 142 22.07 -11.89 -0.75
CA VAL A 142 23.36 -11.16 -0.76
C VAL A 142 23.89 -10.95 0.65
N GLY A 143 23.03 -10.83 1.66
CA GLY A 143 23.43 -10.70 3.07
C GLY A 143 23.90 -12.00 3.73
N SER A 144 23.42 -13.15 3.28
CA SER A 144 23.73 -14.45 3.88
C SER A 144 25.09 -15.04 3.45
N LEU A 145 25.71 -14.52 2.42
CA LEU A 145 27.04 -14.95 1.93
C LEU A 145 28.21 -14.32 2.71
N LYS A 146 27.92 -13.49 3.74
CA LYS A 146 28.93 -12.86 4.61
C LYS A 146 29.02 -13.51 6.02
N GLY A 147 28.43 -14.68 6.21
CA GLY A 147 28.57 -15.49 7.42
C GLY A 147 29.60 -16.60 7.27
#